data_675b1c6207bedd19036c7437698bdc73
#
_entry.id   675b1c6207bedd19036c7437698bdc73
#
_cell.length_a   1.000
_cell.length_b   1.000
_cell.length_c   1.000
_cell.angle_alpha   90.00
_cell.angle_beta   90.00
_cell.angle_gamma   90.00
#
_symmetry.space_group_name_H-M   'P 1'
#
loop_
_entity.id
_entity.type
_entity.pdbx_description
1 polymer ?
#
loop_
_entity_poly.entity_id
_entity_poly.type
_entity_poly.pdbx_seq_one_letter_code
_entity_poly.pdbx_strand_id
1 'polypeptide(L)'
;MAADRQRFVVSGSVEEAETGRPLGDLVVRAFDRDLVFDDKLGYTSTDADGCFEIRFSPEDFRDFRETAPDLYLRIFDRAGTRLIFETRDAIRWNASPNERYRIRIPASALKPR
;
A
#
# COMPACT_ATOMS: atom_id res chain seq x y z
N MET A 1 24.50 4.82 -18.04
CA MET A 1 24.30 5.01 -16.61
C MET A 1 22.97 4.45 -16.18
N ALA A 2 22.97 3.78 -15.06
CA ALA A 2 21.74 3.22 -14.51
C ALA A 2 20.84 4.29 -13.89
N ALA A 3 21.13 5.55 -14.16
CA ALA A 3 20.47 6.67 -13.51
C ALA A 3 19.00 6.83 -13.83
N ASP A 4 18.55 6.21 -14.91
CA ASP A 4 17.18 6.45 -15.41
C ASP A 4 16.19 5.37 -15.02
N ARG A 5 16.51 4.60 -14.00
CA ARG A 5 15.54 3.64 -13.49
C ARG A 5 14.34 4.35 -12.91
N GLN A 6 13.18 3.99 -13.42
CA GLN A 6 11.93 4.50 -12.89
C GLN A 6 11.81 4.12 -11.43
N ARG A 7 11.51 5.09 -10.59
CA ARG A 7 11.22 4.88 -9.18
C ARG A 7 9.76 5.16 -8.91
N PHE A 8 9.19 4.33 -8.06
CA PHE A 8 7.79 4.46 -7.68
C PHE A 8 7.69 4.83 -6.21
N VAL A 9 6.75 5.70 -5.90
CA VAL A 9 6.45 6.10 -4.53
C VAL A 9 4.95 5.97 -4.33
N VAL A 10 4.58 5.20 -3.32
CA VAL A 10 3.20 5.09 -2.87
C VAL A 10 3.15 5.74 -1.49
N SER A 11 2.31 6.73 -1.34
CA SER A 11 2.20 7.45 -0.07
C SER A 11 0.74 7.70 0.25
N GLY A 12 0.49 8.12 1.48
CA GLY A 12 -0.85 8.48 1.85
C GLY A 12 -1.06 8.57 3.33
N SER A 13 -2.34 8.57 3.70
CA SER A 13 -2.77 8.63 5.09
C SER A 13 -3.83 7.58 5.36
N VAL A 14 -3.86 7.14 6.61
CA VAL A 14 -4.84 6.17 7.11
C VAL A 14 -5.55 6.80 8.29
N GLU A 15 -6.88 6.82 8.23
CA GLU A 15 -7.70 7.44 9.27
C GLU A 15 -8.92 6.58 9.58
N GLU A 16 -9.47 6.76 10.77
CA GLU A 16 -10.74 6.16 11.13
C GLU A 16 -11.87 6.87 10.38
N ALA A 17 -12.73 6.10 9.72
CA ALA A 17 -13.73 6.66 8.82
C ALA A 17 -14.75 7.57 9.53
N GLU A 18 -15.16 7.20 10.74
CA GLU A 18 -16.21 7.91 11.47
C GLU A 18 -15.76 9.23 12.09
N THR A 19 -14.50 9.31 12.48
CA THR A 19 -13.99 10.48 13.23
C THR A 19 -12.93 11.27 12.50
N GLY A 20 -12.26 10.67 11.49
CA GLY A 20 -11.10 11.28 10.87
C GLY A 20 -9.82 11.14 11.71
N ARG A 21 -9.89 10.40 12.82
CA ARG A 21 -8.73 10.20 13.70
C ARG A 21 -7.61 9.50 12.94
N PRO A 22 -6.38 10.04 12.94
CA PRO A 22 -5.26 9.36 12.28
C PRO A 22 -4.93 8.04 12.97
N LEU A 23 -4.53 7.04 12.18
CA LEU A 23 -4.25 5.71 12.67
C LEU A 23 -2.76 5.39 12.49
N GLY A 24 -2.02 5.49 13.58
CA GLY A 24 -0.60 5.14 13.63
C GLY A 24 -0.35 3.66 13.89
N ASP A 25 0.88 3.23 13.67
CA ASP A 25 1.36 1.88 13.97
C ASP A 25 0.61 0.76 13.23
N LEU A 26 0.08 1.04 12.07
CA LEU A 26 -0.49 0.01 11.21
C LEU A 26 0.50 -0.35 10.10
N VAL A 27 0.60 -1.62 9.78
CA VAL A 27 1.50 -2.09 8.71
C VAL A 27 0.79 -1.96 7.37
N VAL A 28 1.42 -1.26 6.44
CA VAL A 28 0.92 -1.10 5.07
C VAL A 28 1.83 -1.89 4.14
N ARG A 29 1.25 -2.79 3.37
CA ARG A 29 1.97 -3.59 2.38
C ARG A 29 1.43 -3.28 0.99
N ALA A 30 2.34 -3.06 0.04
CA ALA A 30 1.99 -2.78 -1.35
C ALA A 30 2.24 -4.01 -2.20
N PHE A 31 1.33 -4.26 -3.16
CA PHE A 31 1.39 -5.42 -4.04
C PHE A 31 1.13 -5.03 -5.49
N ASP A 32 1.75 -5.78 -6.40
CA ASP A 32 1.42 -5.79 -7.81
C ASP A 32 0.57 -7.04 -8.09
N ARG A 33 -0.66 -6.83 -8.55
CA ARG A 33 -1.54 -7.95 -8.86
C ARG A 33 -1.06 -8.68 -10.11
N ASP A 34 -0.90 -9.98 -10.00
CA ASP A 34 -0.50 -10.84 -11.09
C ASP A 34 -1.52 -11.98 -11.27
N LEU A 35 -1.42 -12.69 -12.38
CA LEU A 35 -2.34 -13.78 -12.71
C LEU A 35 -2.19 -14.99 -11.79
N VAL A 36 -0.99 -15.24 -11.30
CA VAL A 36 -0.70 -16.44 -10.50
C VAL A 36 -0.39 -16.06 -9.06
N PHE A 37 0.64 -15.25 -8.84
CA PHE A 37 1.02 -14.79 -7.52
C PHE A 37 1.27 -13.30 -7.58
N ASP A 38 0.70 -12.58 -6.62
CA ASP A 38 0.93 -11.14 -6.53
C ASP A 38 2.35 -10.86 -6.03
N ASP A 39 3.01 -9.91 -6.65
CA ASP A 39 4.36 -9.52 -6.26
C ASP A 39 4.31 -8.55 -5.09
N LYS A 40 5.19 -8.77 -4.12
CA LYS A 40 5.37 -7.84 -3.00
C LYS A 40 6.25 -6.69 -3.45
N LEU A 41 5.74 -5.47 -3.30
CA LEU A 41 6.47 -4.27 -3.69
C LEU A 41 7.21 -3.63 -2.53
N GLY A 42 6.67 -3.74 -1.33
CA GLY A 42 7.28 -3.16 -0.15
C GLY A 42 6.27 -2.98 0.96
N TYR A 43 6.75 -2.51 2.11
CA TYR A 43 5.90 -2.29 3.27
C TYR A 43 6.49 -1.21 4.16
N THR A 44 5.64 -0.65 5.01
CA THR A 44 6.03 0.32 6.03
C THR A 44 4.98 0.33 7.14
N SER A 45 5.21 1.12 8.17
CA SER A 45 4.21 1.36 9.20
C SER A 45 3.74 2.81 9.11
N THR A 46 2.48 3.06 9.46
CA THR A 46 2.00 4.43 9.57
C THR A 46 2.63 5.12 10.77
N ASP A 47 2.88 6.41 10.65
CA ASP A 47 3.40 7.23 11.75
C ASP A 47 2.26 7.73 12.64
N ALA A 48 2.58 8.58 13.62
CA ALA A 48 1.59 9.11 14.56
C ALA A 48 0.48 9.92 13.89
N ASP A 49 0.77 10.47 12.72
CA ASP A 49 -0.22 11.23 11.93
C ASP A 49 -0.96 10.35 10.93
N GLY A 50 -0.75 9.03 10.99
CA GLY A 50 -1.37 8.08 10.09
C GLY A 50 -0.76 8.07 8.69
N CYS A 51 0.37 8.72 8.49
CA CYS A 51 1.01 8.84 7.18
C CYS A 51 1.95 7.67 6.91
N PHE A 52 2.08 7.32 5.64
CA PHE A 52 3.00 6.27 5.21
C PHE A 52 3.61 6.60 3.85
N GLU A 53 4.76 5.99 3.59
CA GLU A 53 5.42 6.09 2.29
C GLU A 53 6.16 4.78 2.02
N ILE A 54 5.94 4.22 0.83
CA ILE A 54 6.61 3.02 0.36
C ILE A 54 7.29 3.36 -0.96
N ARG A 55 8.57 3.05 -1.08
CA ARG A 55 9.34 3.23 -2.30
C ARG A 55 9.72 1.88 -2.87
N PHE A 56 9.58 1.73 -4.17
CA PHE A 56 9.98 0.51 -4.86
C PHE A 56 10.43 0.83 -6.28
N SER A 57 11.05 -0.17 -6.91
CA SER A 57 11.57 -0.04 -8.26
C SER A 57 10.98 -1.14 -9.16
N PRO A 58 11.11 -1.04 -10.50
CA PRO A 58 10.61 -2.06 -11.41
C PRO A 58 11.12 -3.48 -11.14
N GLU A 59 12.22 -3.61 -10.43
CA GLU A 59 12.77 -4.91 -10.06
C GLU A 59 11.89 -5.67 -9.08
N ASP A 60 11.01 -4.96 -8.40
CA ASP A 60 10.12 -5.55 -7.40
C ASP A 60 8.86 -6.16 -8.02
N PHE A 61 8.54 -5.84 -9.26
CA PHE A 61 7.49 -6.53 -10.01
C PHE A 61 8.11 -7.16 -11.25
N ARG A 62 7.89 -8.43 -11.42
CA ARG A 62 8.76 -9.30 -12.20
C ARG A 62 8.51 -9.41 -13.68
N ASP A 63 7.41 -8.95 -14.17
CA ASP A 63 7.18 -9.00 -15.60
C ASP A 63 7.93 -7.86 -16.26
N PHE A 64 9.06 -8.19 -16.87
CA PHE A 64 9.88 -7.17 -17.52
C PHE A 64 9.19 -6.52 -18.73
N ARG A 65 8.02 -6.98 -19.11
CA ARG A 65 7.19 -6.31 -20.11
C ARG A 65 6.36 -5.18 -19.49
N GLU A 66 6.17 -5.24 -18.19
CA GLU A 66 5.42 -4.24 -17.47
C GLU A 66 6.30 -3.05 -17.17
N THR A 67 5.78 -1.86 -17.43
CA THR A 67 6.43 -0.61 -17.09
C THR A 67 5.89 -0.03 -15.79
N ALA A 68 4.79 -0.58 -15.28
CA ALA A 68 4.15 -0.13 -14.05
C ALA A 68 3.34 -1.26 -13.43
N PRO A 69 3.20 -1.26 -12.10
CA PRO A 69 2.44 -2.30 -11.42
C PRO A 69 0.93 -2.05 -11.47
N ASP A 70 0.18 -3.09 -11.25
CA ASP A 70 -1.25 -3.02 -10.95
C ASP A 70 -1.38 -3.02 -9.44
N LEU A 71 -1.46 -1.82 -8.88
CA LEU A 71 -1.18 -1.55 -7.48
C LEU A 71 -2.39 -1.70 -6.58
N TYR A 72 -2.21 -2.41 -5.47
CA TYR A 72 -3.14 -2.37 -4.36
C TYR A 72 -2.40 -2.48 -3.04
N LEU A 73 -3.09 -2.13 -1.96
CA LEU A 73 -2.52 -2.13 -0.61
C LEU A 73 -3.30 -3.06 0.30
N ARG A 74 -2.58 -3.65 1.27
CA ARG A 74 -3.16 -4.34 2.42
C ARG A 74 -2.67 -3.69 3.69
N ILE A 75 -3.59 -3.48 4.62
CA ILE A 75 -3.29 -2.85 5.89
C ILE A 75 -3.55 -3.84 7.01
N PHE A 76 -2.55 -4.00 7.86
CA PHE A 76 -2.53 -4.98 8.94
C PHE A 76 -2.42 -4.28 10.28
N ASP A 77 -2.70 -5.01 11.34
CA ASP A 77 -2.48 -4.55 12.71
C ASP A 77 -0.99 -4.27 12.95
N ARG A 78 -0.67 -3.76 14.12
CA ARG A 78 0.70 -3.40 14.49
C ARG A 78 1.68 -4.57 14.34
N ALA A 79 1.24 -5.78 14.66
CA ALA A 79 2.07 -6.97 14.54
C ALA A 79 2.23 -7.44 13.09
N GLY A 80 1.43 -6.92 12.17
CA GLY A 80 1.47 -7.33 10.77
C GLY A 80 0.82 -8.68 10.51
N THR A 81 -0.03 -9.15 11.42
CA THR A 81 -0.61 -10.50 11.33
C THR A 81 -2.09 -10.53 10.97
N ARG A 82 -2.85 -9.52 11.38
CA ARG A 82 -4.29 -9.49 11.12
C ARG A 82 -4.60 -8.45 10.05
N LEU A 83 -5.17 -8.90 8.94
CA LEU A 83 -5.61 -8.01 7.87
C LEU A 83 -6.80 -7.18 8.36
N ILE A 84 -6.67 -5.86 8.29
CA ILE A 84 -7.69 -4.91 8.72
C ILE A 84 -8.47 -4.36 7.52
N PHE A 85 -7.74 -4.07 6.43
CA PHE A 85 -8.33 -3.38 5.28
C PHE A 85 -7.48 -3.64 4.05
N GLU A 86 -8.10 -3.64 2.88
CA GLU A 86 -7.35 -3.73 1.63
C GLU A 86 -8.03 -2.94 0.52
N THR A 87 -7.25 -2.51 -0.45
CA THR A 87 -7.74 -1.78 -1.61
C THR A 87 -7.87 -2.67 -2.85
N ARG A 88 -7.91 -3.98 -2.67
CA ARG A 88 -7.94 -4.93 -3.78
C ARG A 88 -9.15 -4.79 -4.69
N ASP A 89 -10.25 -4.25 -4.17
CA ASP A 89 -11.44 -3.98 -4.96
C ASP A 89 -11.33 -2.72 -5.83
N ALA A 90 -10.27 -1.96 -5.64
CA ALA A 90 -10.03 -0.71 -6.37
C ALA A 90 -8.58 -0.65 -6.84
N ILE A 91 -8.15 -1.69 -7.56
CA ILE A 91 -6.78 -1.78 -8.07
C ILE A 91 -6.49 -0.57 -8.95
N ARG A 92 -5.32 0.02 -8.76
CA ARG A 92 -4.82 1.07 -9.64
C ARG A 92 -4.01 0.43 -10.75
N TRP A 93 -4.69 0.17 -11.84
CA TRP A 93 -4.09 -0.48 -13.00
C TRP A 93 -3.05 0.43 -13.64
N ASN A 94 -1.89 -0.14 -13.95
CA ASN A 94 -0.80 0.59 -14.57
C ASN A 94 -0.49 1.87 -13.78
N ALA A 95 -0.15 1.70 -12.51
CA ALA A 95 0.01 2.80 -11.57
C ALA A 95 1.05 3.81 -12.02
N SER A 96 0.83 5.07 -11.68
CA SER A 96 1.80 6.12 -11.97
C SER A 96 2.99 6.03 -11.01
N PRO A 97 4.11 6.69 -11.33
CA PRO A 97 5.28 6.70 -10.45
C PRO A 97 5.02 7.30 -9.07
N ASN A 98 3.95 8.05 -8.93
CA ASN A 98 3.60 8.73 -7.69
C ASN A 98 2.13 8.50 -7.43
N GLU A 99 1.82 7.54 -6.57
CA GLU A 99 0.44 7.24 -6.21
C GLU A 99 0.16 7.69 -4.79
N ARG A 100 -0.96 8.36 -4.59
CA ARG A 100 -1.39 8.83 -3.28
C ARG A 100 -2.71 8.20 -2.89
N TYR A 101 -2.79 7.80 -1.61
CA TYR A 101 -3.98 7.20 -1.04
C TYR A 101 -4.48 8.01 0.15
N ARG A 102 -5.78 8.07 0.29
CA ARG A 102 -6.43 8.46 1.54
C ARG A 102 -7.30 7.29 1.94
N ILE A 103 -6.87 6.58 2.97
CA ILE A 103 -7.52 5.33 3.38
C ILE A 103 -8.34 5.61 4.64
N ARG A 104 -9.62 5.29 4.57
CA ARG A 104 -10.55 5.48 5.68
C ARG A 104 -11.05 4.11 6.11
N ILE A 105 -10.73 3.72 7.34
CA ILE A 105 -11.02 2.41 7.88
C ILE A 105 -12.18 2.51 8.88
N PRO A 106 -13.26 1.74 8.70
CA PRO A 106 -14.34 1.73 9.67
C PRO A 106 -13.84 1.30 11.05
N ALA A 107 -14.34 1.95 12.10
CA ALA A 107 -13.95 1.60 13.47
C ALA A 107 -14.18 0.12 13.77
N SER A 108 -15.23 -0.47 13.19
CA SER A 108 -15.52 -1.89 13.38
C SER A 108 -14.40 -2.81 12.88
N ALA A 109 -13.67 -2.41 11.85
CA ALA A 109 -12.56 -3.20 11.33
C ALA A 109 -11.32 -3.15 12.21
N LEU A 110 -11.22 -2.15 13.08
CA LEU A 110 -10.07 -1.96 13.98
C LEU A 110 -10.16 -2.81 15.24
N LYS A 111 -11.36 -3.27 15.58
CA LYS A 111 -11.54 -4.04 16.83
C LYS A 111 -11.07 -5.47 16.64
N PRO A 112 -10.19 -5.98 17.49
CA PRO A 112 -9.83 -7.40 17.47
C PRO A 112 -11.05 -8.24 17.80
N ARG A 113 -11.10 -9.42 17.20
CA ARG A 113 -12.14 -10.40 17.49
C ARG A 113 -11.79 -11.19 18.76
#